data_0bc9e591acdfc20ef998bce4cc8e5ecd
#
_entry.id   0bc9e591acdfc20ef998bce4cc8e5ecd
#
_cell.length_a   1.000
_cell.length_b   1.000
_cell.length_c   1.000
_cell.angle_alpha   90.00
_cell.angle_beta   90.00
_cell.angle_gamma   90.00
#
_symmetry.space_group_name_H-M   'P 1'
#
loop_
_entity.id
_entity.type
_entity.pdbx_description
1 polymer ?
#
loop_
_entity_poly.entity_id
_entity_poly.type
_entity_poly.pdbx_seq_one_letter_code
_entity_poly.pdbx_strand_id
1 'polypeptide(L)'
;FNQPQNLNLKTASLFQFYRFTKQHYRIRWVFLLFLSLIIFEKKITLIPFLNSFFYKRRTINTKNLDQITLVSKTNNLATKSIDVLIPTIGRKKYLHDVLKKLASQTHLPNNVIIIEQNPVENSVSELEYINENWPFTIKHHFIHQTGACNARNIGLQLIESEFVFMADDDIDFDNTLLENAISIFEKMNFDAFLVACHLQSQVIKVESPKQFAVFGAGHAFVKSSCLKDIKFNTSYEFGFGEDNDFGMQLRNKGYDIHYISDFKILHLKAPIGGFRVKPKRLWSDDVIQSKPSPTVMLFRILHCSKEQNSSYKLTLFIKNFDKSFFLNPFKYISLFTKRWNRSLYWANILKNK
;
A
#
# COMPACT_ATOMS: atom_id res chain seq x y z
N PHE A 1 19.14 -8.40 8.92
CA PHE A 1 19.07 -9.80 9.40
C PHE A 1 19.82 -10.67 8.41
N ASN A 2 21.02 -11.13 8.79
CA ASN A 2 21.65 -12.24 8.10
C ASN A 2 20.71 -13.44 8.25
N GLN A 3 20.15 -13.94 7.15
CA GLN A 3 19.47 -15.22 7.18
C GLN A 3 20.46 -16.26 7.75
N PRO A 4 20.11 -17.00 8.80
CA PRO A 4 20.98 -18.05 9.30
C PRO A 4 21.15 -19.07 8.17
N GLN A 5 22.34 -19.13 7.63
CA GLN A 5 22.75 -20.17 6.70
C GLN A 5 22.59 -21.51 7.43
N ASN A 6 21.79 -22.43 6.86
CA ASN A 6 21.52 -23.78 7.35
C ASN A 6 20.40 -23.98 8.38
N LEU A 7 19.25 -23.32 8.21
CA LEU A 7 18.03 -23.92 8.73
C LEU A 7 17.53 -25.00 7.77
N ASN A 8 17.61 -26.27 8.16
CA ASN A 8 16.85 -27.36 7.55
C ASN A 8 15.36 -27.07 7.77
N LEU A 9 14.79 -26.20 6.94
CA LEU A 9 13.37 -25.85 6.97
C LEU A 9 12.58 -27.10 6.58
N LYS A 10 12.02 -27.80 7.57
CA LYS A 10 11.06 -28.87 7.31
C LYS A 10 9.85 -28.26 6.62
N THR A 11 9.64 -28.63 5.37
CA THR A 11 8.44 -28.22 4.62
C THR A 11 7.19 -28.80 5.30
N ALA A 12 6.16 -27.98 5.45
CA ALA A 12 4.88 -28.41 6.00
C ALA A 12 4.27 -29.53 5.13
N SER A 13 3.74 -30.58 5.75
CA SER A 13 3.04 -31.62 5.03
C SER A 13 1.76 -31.08 4.38
N LEU A 14 1.24 -31.78 3.35
CA LEU A 14 -0.03 -31.40 2.72
C LEU A 14 -1.19 -31.38 3.72
N PHE A 15 -1.21 -32.29 4.70
CA PHE A 15 -2.20 -32.28 5.77
C PHE A 15 -2.16 -30.97 6.59
N GLN A 16 -0.96 -30.51 6.93
CA GLN A 16 -0.76 -29.26 7.66
C GLN A 16 -1.17 -28.04 6.82
N PHE A 17 -0.86 -28.06 5.52
CA PHE A 17 -1.23 -27.01 4.57
C PHE A 17 -2.76 -26.88 4.46
N TYR A 18 -3.47 -27.98 4.26
CA TYR A 18 -4.93 -28.00 4.19
C TYR A 18 -5.58 -27.62 5.52
N ARG A 19 -5.05 -28.13 6.64
CA ARG A 19 -5.50 -27.77 7.98
C ARG A 19 -5.38 -26.26 8.20
N PHE A 20 -4.20 -25.68 7.91
CA PHE A 20 -3.95 -24.25 8.04
C PHE A 20 -4.92 -23.43 7.18
N THR A 21 -5.08 -23.81 5.92
CA THR A 21 -5.99 -23.11 5.01
C THR A 21 -7.44 -23.16 5.52
N LYS A 22 -7.90 -24.31 6.03
CA LYS A 22 -9.25 -24.47 6.57
C LYS A 22 -9.47 -23.68 7.86
N GLN A 23 -8.47 -23.63 8.73
CA GLN A 23 -8.57 -22.96 10.03
C GLN A 23 -8.51 -21.43 9.93
N HIS A 24 -7.72 -20.89 9.00
CA HIS A 24 -7.43 -19.46 8.91
C HIS A 24 -8.13 -18.73 7.77
N TYR A 25 -8.54 -19.44 6.70
CA TYR A 25 -9.17 -18.84 5.52
C TYR A 25 -10.60 -19.32 5.31
N ARG A 26 -11.34 -18.66 4.42
CA ARG A 26 -12.68 -19.10 4.01
C ARG A 26 -12.57 -20.42 3.26
N ILE A 27 -13.57 -21.28 3.39
CA ILE A 27 -13.60 -22.66 2.81
C ILE A 27 -13.28 -22.71 1.31
N ARG A 28 -13.66 -21.69 0.55
CA ARG A 28 -13.34 -21.59 -0.88
C ARG A 28 -11.84 -21.71 -1.18
N TRP A 29 -10.95 -21.30 -0.25
CA TRP A 29 -9.51 -21.40 -0.41
C TRP A 29 -8.99 -22.83 -0.30
N VAL A 30 -9.71 -23.69 0.42
CA VAL A 30 -9.41 -25.14 0.47
C VAL A 30 -9.66 -25.80 -0.90
N PHE A 31 -10.76 -25.44 -1.56
CA PHE A 31 -11.06 -25.92 -2.91
C PHE A 31 -10.06 -25.36 -3.94
N LEU A 32 -9.71 -24.08 -3.84
CA LEU A 32 -8.72 -23.45 -4.74
C LEU A 32 -7.35 -24.08 -4.57
N LEU A 33 -6.92 -24.40 -3.34
CA LEU A 33 -5.69 -25.11 -3.07
C LEU A 33 -5.69 -26.50 -3.73
N PHE A 34 -6.79 -27.26 -3.59
CA PHE A 34 -6.94 -28.58 -4.21
C PHE A 34 -6.81 -28.49 -5.74
N LEU A 35 -7.56 -27.59 -6.38
CA LEU A 35 -7.48 -27.38 -7.82
C LEU A 35 -6.09 -26.91 -8.28
N SER A 36 -5.47 -26.01 -7.52
CA SER A 36 -4.13 -25.51 -7.82
C SER A 36 -3.08 -26.64 -7.83
N LEU A 37 -3.12 -27.53 -6.84
CA LEU A 37 -2.21 -28.68 -6.76
C LEU A 37 -2.41 -29.67 -7.92
N ILE A 38 -3.67 -29.91 -8.33
CA ILE A 38 -3.95 -30.75 -9.48
C ILE A 38 -3.45 -30.11 -10.79
N ILE A 39 -3.77 -28.84 -11.01
CA ILE A 39 -3.50 -28.18 -12.30
C ILE A 39 -2.00 -27.90 -12.48
N PHE A 40 -1.33 -27.38 -11.45
CA PHE A 40 0.05 -26.87 -11.57
C PHE A 40 1.09 -27.88 -11.09
N GLU A 41 0.80 -28.66 -10.05
CA GLU A 41 1.75 -29.63 -9.50
C GLU A 41 1.48 -31.08 -9.92
N LYS A 42 0.36 -31.32 -10.65
CA LYS A 42 -0.08 -32.65 -11.07
C LYS A 42 -0.27 -33.63 -9.90
N LYS A 43 -0.57 -33.10 -8.71
CA LYS A 43 -0.76 -33.89 -7.47
C LYS A 43 -2.24 -33.98 -7.11
N ILE A 44 -2.77 -35.21 -7.02
CA ILE A 44 -4.11 -35.47 -6.50
C ILE A 44 -4.00 -35.66 -4.99
N THR A 45 -4.49 -34.69 -4.23
CA THR A 45 -4.36 -34.62 -2.76
C THR A 45 -5.70 -34.84 -2.06
N LEU A 46 -6.47 -35.86 -2.51
CA LEU A 46 -7.84 -36.07 -2.06
C LEU A 46 -7.94 -36.31 -0.54
N ILE A 47 -7.05 -37.17 0.02
CA ILE A 47 -7.09 -37.52 1.44
C ILE A 47 -6.79 -36.30 2.34
N PRO A 48 -5.73 -35.52 2.15
CA PRO A 48 -5.51 -34.27 2.92
C PRO A 48 -6.62 -33.25 2.74
N PHE A 49 -7.18 -33.16 1.52
CA PHE A 49 -8.32 -32.28 1.22
C PHE A 49 -9.54 -32.65 2.05
N LEU A 50 -10.01 -33.92 2.01
CA LEU A 50 -11.15 -34.39 2.78
C LEU A 50 -10.92 -34.31 4.29
N ASN A 51 -9.73 -34.68 4.76
CA ASN A 51 -9.35 -34.56 6.16
C ASN A 51 -9.47 -33.12 6.69
N SER A 52 -9.24 -32.13 5.83
CA SER A 52 -9.32 -30.72 6.24
C SER A 52 -10.69 -30.30 6.77
N PHE A 53 -11.77 -30.93 6.32
CA PHE A 53 -13.13 -30.58 6.73
C PHE A 53 -13.45 -30.92 8.19
N PHE A 54 -12.71 -31.82 8.81
CA PHE A 54 -12.83 -32.13 10.23
C PHE A 54 -12.29 -31.03 11.16
N TYR A 55 -11.53 -30.06 10.63
CA TYR A 55 -11.01 -28.94 11.42
C TYR A 55 -11.99 -27.77 11.45
N LYS A 56 -12.28 -27.29 12.66
CA LYS A 56 -13.05 -26.05 12.86
C LYS A 56 -12.21 -24.81 12.52
N ARG A 57 -12.86 -23.75 12.08
CA ARG A 57 -12.20 -22.46 11.87
C ARG A 57 -11.66 -21.96 13.22
N ARG A 58 -10.42 -21.49 13.22
CA ARG A 58 -9.79 -20.97 14.43
C ARG A 58 -10.30 -19.55 14.67
N THR A 59 -10.94 -19.33 15.81
CA THR A 59 -11.22 -18.00 16.34
C THR A 59 -10.06 -17.62 17.27
N ILE A 60 -9.44 -16.48 17.03
CA ILE A 60 -8.42 -15.96 17.95
C ILE A 60 -9.14 -15.51 19.19
N ASN A 61 -8.85 -16.16 20.32
CA ASN A 61 -9.35 -15.71 21.61
C ASN A 61 -8.38 -14.65 22.13
N THR A 62 -8.76 -13.38 21.98
CA THR A 62 -7.94 -12.24 22.40
C THR A 62 -7.99 -11.98 23.90
N LYS A 63 -8.89 -12.63 24.64
CA LYS A 63 -9.10 -12.38 26.09
C LYS A 63 -7.82 -12.52 26.93
N ASN A 64 -6.89 -13.38 26.53
CA ASN A 64 -5.62 -13.54 27.24
C ASN A 64 -4.57 -12.48 26.86
N LEU A 65 -4.74 -11.81 25.70
CA LEU A 65 -3.86 -10.74 25.26
C LEU A 65 -4.20 -9.41 25.96
N ASP A 66 -5.47 -9.21 26.32
CA ASP A 66 -5.94 -8.03 27.04
C ASP A 66 -5.40 -7.94 28.48
N GLN A 67 -4.85 -9.04 29.02
CA GLN A 67 -4.23 -9.12 30.34
C GLN A 67 -2.73 -8.77 30.33
N ILE A 68 -2.12 -8.59 29.15
CA ILE A 68 -0.70 -8.22 29.02
C ILE A 68 -0.56 -6.72 29.26
N THR A 69 -0.06 -6.36 30.44
CA THR A 69 0.27 -4.96 30.74
C THR A 69 1.57 -4.59 30.04
N LEU A 70 1.48 -3.71 29.03
CA LEU A 70 2.66 -3.14 28.40
C LEU A 70 3.25 -2.07 29.32
N VAL A 71 4.46 -2.29 29.82
CA VAL A 71 5.22 -1.26 30.52
C VAL A 71 5.85 -0.36 29.46
N SER A 72 5.23 0.78 29.19
CA SER A 72 5.83 1.78 28.30
C SER A 72 6.81 2.64 29.08
N LYS A 73 8.04 2.81 28.60
CA LYS A 73 8.91 3.88 29.05
C LYS A 73 8.35 5.19 28.47
N THR A 74 7.98 6.12 29.36
CA THR A 74 7.62 7.49 28.93
C THR A 74 8.88 8.20 28.47
N ASN A 75 9.11 8.24 27.18
CA ASN A 75 10.14 9.08 26.58
C ASN A 75 9.60 10.51 26.45
N ASN A 76 10.50 11.49 26.48
CA ASN A 76 10.11 12.89 26.30
C ASN A 76 9.74 13.11 24.82
N LEU A 77 8.45 13.17 24.50
CA LEU A 77 7.92 13.33 23.15
C LEU A 77 8.31 14.68 22.52
N ALA A 78 8.57 15.69 23.36
CA ALA A 78 8.90 17.05 22.90
C ALA A 78 10.24 17.13 22.13
N THR A 79 11.13 16.14 22.30
CA THR A 79 12.44 16.11 21.59
C THR A 79 12.39 15.36 20.26
N LYS A 80 11.25 14.78 19.90
CA LYS A 80 11.11 13.98 18.68
C LYS A 80 10.75 14.86 17.50
N SER A 81 11.40 14.59 16.37
CA SER A 81 11.23 15.38 15.15
C SER A 81 10.42 14.60 14.11
N ILE A 82 9.54 15.30 13.40
CA ILE A 82 8.73 14.75 12.33
C ILE A 82 8.68 15.72 11.14
N ASP A 83 8.92 15.22 9.94
CA ASP A 83 8.69 15.93 8.68
C ASP A 83 7.38 15.51 8.05
N VAL A 84 6.75 16.39 7.28
CA VAL A 84 5.54 16.10 6.50
C VAL A 84 5.87 16.25 5.03
N LEU A 85 5.63 15.19 4.24
CA LEU A 85 5.86 15.19 2.79
C LEU A 85 4.52 15.22 2.05
N ILE A 86 4.32 16.26 1.23
CA ILE A 86 3.06 16.51 0.50
C ILE A 86 3.36 16.74 -0.98
N PRO A 87 3.06 15.79 -1.88
CA PRO A 87 2.98 16.07 -3.30
C PRO A 87 1.67 16.78 -3.62
N THR A 88 1.70 17.80 -4.48
CA THR A 88 0.51 18.54 -4.90
C THR A 88 0.53 18.86 -6.39
N ILE A 89 -0.66 18.97 -7.00
CA ILE A 89 -0.84 19.39 -8.38
C ILE A 89 -2.20 20.09 -8.56
N GLY A 90 -2.18 21.41 -8.82
CA GLY A 90 -3.36 22.21 -9.09
C GLY A 90 -4.39 22.27 -7.94
N ARG A 91 -3.95 22.15 -6.69
CA ARG A 91 -4.81 22.10 -5.49
C ARG A 91 -4.46 23.14 -4.44
N LYS A 92 -4.11 24.36 -4.88
CA LYS A 92 -3.70 25.48 -4.06
C LYS A 92 -4.52 25.64 -2.76
N LYS A 93 -5.84 25.67 -2.86
CA LYS A 93 -6.75 25.87 -1.71
C LYS A 93 -6.66 24.69 -0.71
N TYR A 94 -6.70 23.46 -1.21
CA TYR A 94 -6.68 22.27 -0.35
C TYR A 94 -5.37 22.16 0.41
N LEU A 95 -4.23 22.37 -0.27
CA LEU A 95 -2.93 22.39 0.37
C LEU A 95 -2.85 23.49 1.45
N HIS A 96 -3.38 24.69 1.20
CA HIS A 96 -3.41 25.77 2.18
C HIS A 96 -4.19 25.35 3.44
N ASP A 97 -5.34 24.67 3.27
CA ASP A 97 -6.13 24.17 4.39
C ASP A 97 -5.35 23.09 5.19
N VAL A 98 -4.62 22.20 4.52
CA VAL A 98 -3.72 21.22 5.16
C VAL A 98 -2.60 21.93 5.95
N LEU A 99 -1.96 22.96 5.39
CA LEU A 99 -0.93 23.73 6.09
C LEU A 99 -1.46 24.39 7.37
N LYS A 100 -2.68 24.95 7.34
CA LYS A 100 -3.33 25.49 8.54
C LYS A 100 -3.60 24.42 9.60
N LYS A 101 -4.00 23.21 9.17
CA LYS A 101 -4.16 22.07 10.10
C LYS A 101 -2.84 21.64 10.70
N LEU A 102 -1.74 21.67 9.94
CA LEU A 102 -0.41 21.39 10.45
C LEU A 102 0.07 22.48 11.43
N ALA A 103 -0.25 23.75 11.16
CA ALA A 103 0.08 24.86 12.07
C ALA A 103 -0.70 24.82 13.39
N SER A 104 -1.84 24.13 13.43
CA SER A 104 -2.64 23.97 14.66
C SER A 104 -2.32 22.69 15.44
N GLN A 105 -1.31 21.92 15.03
CA GLN A 105 -0.94 20.69 15.73
C GLN A 105 -0.34 20.97 17.12
N THR A 106 -0.65 20.12 18.10
CA THR A 106 -0.05 20.15 19.45
C THR A 106 1.43 19.82 19.43
N HIS A 107 1.87 18.99 18.47
CA HIS A 107 3.27 18.77 18.13
C HIS A 107 3.51 19.24 16.69
N LEU A 108 4.26 20.31 16.53
CA LEU A 108 4.52 20.91 15.22
C LEU A 108 5.49 20.05 14.40
N PRO A 109 5.32 19.96 13.07
CA PRO A 109 6.34 19.38 12.21
C PRO A 109 7.59 20.26 12.18
N ASN A 110 8.76 19.65 11.98
CA ASN A 110 10.01 20.37 11.77
C ASN A 110 10.03 21.01 10.37
N ASN A 111 9.82 20.17 9.36
CA ASN A 111 9.74 20.60 7.98
C ASN A 111 8.43 20.12 7.34
N VAL A 112 7.83 20.97 6.51
CA VAL A 112 6.77 20.58 5.57
C VAL A 112 7.37 20.65 4.17
N ILE A 113 7.57 19.47 3.56
CA ILE A 113 8.20 19.29 2.25
C ILE A 113 7.08 19.25 1.21
N ILE A 114 7.02 20.27 0.38
CA ILE A 114 5.97 20.41 -0.66
C ILE A 114 6.61 20.22 -2.03
N ILE A 115 6.15 19.22 -2.77
CA ILE A 115 6.54 19.00 -4.17
C ILE A 115 5.38 19.41 -5.06
N GLU A 116 5.40 20.63 -5.53
CA GLU A 116 4.39 21.19 -6.41
C GLU A 116 4.68 20.80 -7.86
N GLN A 117 3.66 20.36 -8.56
CA GLN A 117 3.75 19.89 -9.93
C GLN A 117 2.86 20.72 -10.84
N ASN A 118 3.41 21.18 -11.96
CA ASN A 118 2.64 21.81 -13.02
C ASN A 118 3.22 21.42 -14.39
N PRO A 119 2.47 20.67 -15.23
CA PRO A 119 2.99 20.20 -16.53
C PRO A 119 3.08 21.30 -17.59
N VAL A 120 2.58 22.49 -17.33
CA VAL A 120 2.64 23.60 -18.27
C VAL A 120 4.05 24.18 -18.30
N GLU A 121 4.67 24.14 -19.45
CA GLU A 121 6.01 24.69 -19.70
C GLU A 121 6.01 26.21 -19.38
N ASN A 122 7.06 26.69 -18.72
CA ASN A 122 7.21 28.08 -18.28
C ASN A 122 6.20 28.56 -17.22
N SER A 123 5.38 27.67 -16.65
CA SER A 123 4.58 28.04 -15.46
C SER A 123 5.47 28.25 -14.23
N VAL A 124 4.97 29.06 -13.32
CA VAL A 124 5.58 29.31 -12.00
C VAL A 124 4.66 28.84 -10.91
N SER A 125 5.20 28.73 -9.70
CA SER A 125 4.38 28.39 -8.52
C SER A 125 3.28 29.42 -8.29
N GLU A 126 2.09 28.94 -7.95
CA GLU A 126 0.93 29.75 -7.54
C GLU A 126 0.69 29.70 -6.01
N LEU A 127 1.65 29.15 -5.26
CA LEU A 127 1.53 28.94 -3.81
C LEU A 127 2.11 30.13 -3.02
N GLU A 128 1.56 31.35 -3.17
CA GLU A 128 2.10 32.58 -2.55
C GLU A 128 2.18 32.45 -1.01
N TYR A 129 1.22 31.74 -0.40
CA TYR A 129 1.09 31.56 1.04
C TYR A 129 2.24 30.71 1.66
N ILE A 130 3.07 30.04 0.87
CA ILE A 130 4.25 29.33 1.41
C ILE A 130 5.27 30.28 2.03
N ASN A 131 5.24 31.57 1.64
CA ASN A 131 6.11 32.61 2.17
C ASN A 131 5.52 33.32 3.40
N GLU A 132 4.33 32.93 3.86
CA GLU A 132 3.77 33.44 5.11
C GLU A 132 4.55 32.93 6.32
N ASN A 133 4.31 33.53 7.50
CA ASN A 133 4.97 33.10 8.72
C ASN A 133 4.34 31.83 9.29
N TRP A 134 4.90 30.68 8.96
CA TRP A 134 4.49 29.37 9.46
C TRP A 134 5.30 28.98 10.70
N PRO A 135 4.72 28.20 11.67
CA PRO A 135 5.44 27.74 12.86
C PRO A 135 6.39 26.55 12.58
N PHE A 136 6.65 26.24 11.32
CA PHE A 136 7.55 25.21 10.83
C PHE A 136 8.27 25.69 9.56
N THR A 137 9.34 24.99 9.17
CA THR A 137 10.04 25.30 7.93
C THR A 137 9.31 24.68 6.73
N ILE A 138 9.06 25.48 5.68
CA ILE A 138 8.56 24.97 4.40
C ILE A 138 9.76 24.74 3.45
N LYS A 139 9.89 23.50 2.94
CA LYS A 139 10.80 23.13 1.85
C LYS A 139 9.97 22.93 0.60
N HIS A 140 9.92 23.95 -0.26
CA HIS A 140 9.12 23.91 -1.49
C HIS A 140 9.99 23.63 -2.71
N HIS A 141 9.54 22.68 -3.55
CA HIS A 141 10.11 22.37 -4.84
C HIS A 141 9.03 22.39 -5.91
N PHE A 142 9.23 23.22 -6.95
CA PHE A 142 8.35 23.31 -8.11
C PHE A 142 8.93 22.51 -9.26
N ILE A 143 8.13 21.62 -9.87
CA ILE A 143 8.57 20.76 -10.96
C ILE A 143 7.55 20.69 -12.09
N HIS A 144 8.03 20.55 -13.33
CA HIS A 144 7.16 20.34 -14.50
C HIS A 144 6.87 18.87 -14.78
N GLN A 145 7.71 17.96 -14.32
CA GLN A 145 7.48 16.53 -14.47
C GLN A 145 6.41 16.06 -13.48
N THR A 146 5.23 15.75 -13.99
CA THR A 146 4.12 15.22 -13.16
C THR A 146 4.29 13.76 -12.83
N GLY A 147 3.75 13.36 -11.68
CA GLY A 147 3.73 11.98 -11.22
C GLY A 147 3.87 11.86 -9.71
N ALA A 148 2.99 11.12 -9.07
CA ALA A 148 2.98 10.97 -7.61
C ALA A 148 4.24 10.24 -7.11
N CYS A 149 4.72 9.24 -7.85
CA CYS A 149 5.95 8.52 -7.50
C CYS A 149 7.17 9.43 -7.64
N ASN A 150 7.25 10.19 -8.74
CA ASN A 150 8.34 11.13 -8.99
C ASN A 150 8.40 12.20 -7.90
N ALA A 151 7.27 12.84 -7.62
CA ALA A 151 7.19 13.88 -6.59
C ALA A 151 7.57 13.34 -5.20
N ARG A 152 7.05 12.17 -4.81
CA ARG A 152 7.42 11.58 -3.53
C ARG A 152 8.90 11.21 -3.48
N ASN A 153 9.50 10.73 -4.57
CA ASN A 153 10.93 10.40 -4.61
C ASN A 153 11.82 11.64 -4.43
N ILE A 154 11.43 12.78 -4.98
CA ILE A 154 12.14 14.05 -4.75
C ILE A 154 12.01 14.42 -3.27
N GLY A 155 10.82 14.37 -2.72
CA GLY A 155 10.56 14.71 -1.33
C GLY A 155 11.27 13.79 -0.32
N LEU A 156 11.41 12.49 -0.62
CA LEU A 156 12.15 11.55 0.22
C LEU A 156 13.61 11.97 0.44
N GLN A 157 14.22 12.66 -0.51
CA GLN A 157 15.60 13.12 -0.41
C GLN A 157 15.78 14.36 0.49
N LEU A 158 14.69 15.03 0.84
CA LEU A 158 14.67 16.26 1.62
C LEU A 158 14.32 16.03 3.09
N ILE A 159 14.05 14.79 3.48
CA ILE A 159 13.70 14.38 4.83
C ILE A 159 14.93 14.49 5.73
N GLU A 160 14.76 15.12 6.88
CA GLU A 160 15.80 15.31 7.89
C GLU A 160 15.39 14.81 9.28
N SER A 161 14.08 14.71 9.53
CA SER A 161 13.55 14.31 10.85
C SER A 161 13.60 12.82 11.10
N GLU A 162 13.43 12.40 12.36
CA GLU A 162 13.41 11.00 12.78
C GLU A 162 12.19 10.25 12.19
N PHE A 163 11.07 10.95 12.10
CA PHE A 163 9.81 10.41 11.56
C PHE A 163 9.33 11.21 10.36
N VAL A 164 8.51 10.56 9.53
CA VAL A 164 7.87 11.19 8.36
C VAL A 164 6.40 10.85 8.35
N PHE A 165 5.58 11.88 8.17
CA PHE A 165 4.20 11.76 7.76
C PHE A 165 4.11 11.96 6.25
N MET A 166 3.77 10.92 5.51
CA MET A 166 3.42 11.02 4.09
C MET A 166 1.95 11.35 3.97
N ALA A 167 1.65 12.53 3.48
CA ALA A 167 0.31 13.11 3.45
C ALA A 167 -0.11 13.45 2.02
N ASP A 168 -1.43 13.35 1.74
CA ASP A 168 -2.02 13.95 0.56
C ASP A 168 -2.39 15.42 0.83
N ASP A 169 -2.62 16.19 -0.22
CA ASP A 169 -2.92 17.62 -0.15
C ASP A 169 -4.41 17.93 0.07
N ASP A 170 -5.28 16.90 0.11
CA ASP A 170 -6.73 17.02 0.28
C ASP A 170 -7.26 16.19 1.46
N ILE A 171 -6.59 16.30 2.60
CA ILE A 171 -6.95 15.61 3.85
C ILE A 171 -7.31 16.60 4.96
N ASP A 172 -8.12 16.13 5.91
CA ASP A 172 -8.42 16.82 7.16
C ASP A 172 -8.21 15.88 8.35
N PHE A 173 -7.71 16.39 9.46
CA PHE A 173 -7.32 15.61 10.63
C PHE A 173 -7.30 16.44 11.91
N ASP A 174 -7.32 15.76 13.06
CA ASP A 174 -7.33 16.40 14.37
C ASP A 174 -5.99 17.07 14.68
N ASN A 175 -6.02 18.08 15.56
CA ASN A 175 -4.85 18.84 15.98
C ASN A 175 -3.83 18.05 16.83
N THR A 176 -4.16 16.82 17.23
CA THR A 176 -3.29 15.91 17.99
C THR A 176 -2.69 14.78 17.14
N LEU A 177 -2.89 14.80 15.82
CA LEU A 177 -2.49 13.70 14.93
C LEU A 177 -0.98 13.40 15.03
N LEU A 178 -0.12 14.42 14.93
CA LEU A 178 1.33 14.23 14.93
C LEU A 178 1.85 13.79 16.32
N GLU A 179 1.34 14.35 17.39
CA GLU A 179 1.67 13.94 18.77
C GLU A 179 1.30 12.47 19.00
N ASN A 180 0.11 12.07 18.59
CA ASN A 180 -0.36 10.70 18.68
C ASN A 180 0.50 9.75 17.85
N ALA A 181 0.90 10.15 16.65
CA ALA A 181 1.76 9.35 15.79
C ALA A 181 3.13 9.10 16.42
N ILE A 182 3.76 10.13 16.99
CA ILE A 182 5.03 10.01 17.71
C ILE A 182 4.87 9.10 18.93
N SER A 183 3.78 9.26 19.69
CA SER A 183 3.48 8.41 20.84
C SER A 183 3.36 6.92 20.46
N ILE A 184 2.79 6.62 19.28
CA ILE A 184 2.72 5.25 18.75
C ILE A 184 4.10 4.69 18.44
N PHE A 185 4.95 5.46 17.74
CA PHE A 185 6.32 5.02 17.44
C PHE A 185 7.08 4.67 18.72
N GLU A 186 6.98 5.50 19.74
CA GLU A 186 7.68 5.30 21.01
C GLU A 186 7.11 4.12 21.83
N LYS A 187 5.78 3.98 21.88
CA LYS A 187 5.13 2.93 22.68
C LYS A 187 5.16 1.56 22.02
N MET A 188 4.95 1.52 20.69
CA MET A 188 4.77 0.27 19.94
C MET A 188 6.03 -0.14 19.18
N ASN A 189 7.00 0.75 19.05
CA ASN A 189 8.23 0.57 18.27
C ASN A 189 7.97 0.09 16.83
N PHE A 190 6.91 0.58 16.20
CA PHE A 190 6.60 0.27 14.81
C PHE A 190 7.62 0.91 13.86
N ASP A 191 7.89 0.26 12.74
CA ASP A 191 8.72 0.81 11.67
C ASP A 191 7.94 1.77 10.78
N ALA A 192 6.71 1.35 10.44
CA ALA A 192 5.75 2.14 9.68
C ALA A 192 4.32 1.78 10.08
N PHE A 193 3.41 2.74 9.96
CA PHE A 193 1.98 2.46 10.12
C PHE A 193 1.13 3.41 9.29
N LEU A 194 -0.09 2.96 9.00
CA LEU A 194 -1.13 3.76 8.38
C LEU A 194 -2.22 4.03 9.40
N VAL A 195 -2.77 5.22 9.33
CA VAL A 195 -3.99 5.56 10.05
C VAL A 195 -5.22 5.38 9.17
N ALA A 196 -6.39 5.26 9.79
CA ALA A 196 -7.63 5.12 9.04
C ALA A 196 -7.90 6.37 8.20
N CYS A 197 -7.93 6.21 6.88
CA CYS A 197 -8.30 7.26 5.93
C CYS A 197 -9.69 6.96 5.36
N HIS A 198 -10.63 7.89 5.49
CA HIS A 198 -12.02 7.66 5.15
C HIS A 198 -12.66 8.83 4.41
N LEU A 199 -13.73 8.53 3.70
CA LEU A 199 -14.61 9.55 3.12
C LEU A 199 -15.65 9.98 4.16
N GLN A 200 -16.19 11.18 4.01
CA GLN A 200 -17.22 11.74 4.93
C GLN A 200 -18.43 10.82 5.11
N SER A 201 -18.79 10.04 4.09
CA SER A 201 -19.92 9.09 4.12
C SER A 201 -19.58 7.74 4.75
N GLN A 202 -18.33 7.50 5.16
CA GLN A 202 -17.88 6.20 5.67
C GLN A 202 -17.77 6.20 7.19
N VAL A 203 -18.29 5.17 7.82
CA VAL A 203 -18.08 4.89 9.25
C VAL A 203 -16.91 3.92 9.39
N ILE A 204 -15.88 4.35 10.13
CA ILE A 204 -14.75 3.48 10.45
C ILE A 204 -15.07 2.69 11.70
N LYS A 205 -14.90 1.37 11.58
CA LYS A 205 -14.91 0.49 12.72
C LYS A 205 -13.53 0.50 13.37
N VAL A 206 -13.47 0.85 14.64
CA VAL A 206 -12.24 0.76 15.43
C VAL A 206 -11.88 -0.73 15.61
N GLU A 207 -10.66 -1.09 15.27
CA GLU A 207 -10.11 -2.44 15.36
C GLU A 207 -8.74 -2.36 16.02
N SER A 208 -8.32 -3.45 16.69
CA SER A 208 -6.96 -3.54 17.23
C SER A 208 -5.91 -3.36 16.11
N PRO A 209 -4.76 -2.74 16.40
CA PRO A 209 -3.66 -2.62 15.46
C PRO A 209 -3.32 -3.97 14.83
N LYS A 210 -3.07 -3.98 13.53
CA LYS A 210 -2.78 -5.21 12.77
C LYS A 210 -1.73 -4.98 11.70
N GLN A 211 -0.94 -6.01 11.42
CA GLN A 211 -0.04 -5.97 10.26
C GLN A 211 -0.82 -5.73 8.97
N PHE A 212 -0.28 -4.90 8.11
CA PHE A 212 -0.91 -4.52 6.86
C PHE A 212 0.04 -4.73 5.66
N ALA A 213 -0.52 -5.06 4.51
CA ALA A 213 0.29 -5.41 3.35
C ALA A 213 0.62 -4.21 2.45
N VAL A 214 -0.12 -3.14 2.54
CA VAL A 214 -0.06 -1.96 1.67
C VAL A 214 0.48 -0.78 2.45
N PHE A 215 1.29 0.06 1.82
CA PHE A 215 1.74 1.33 2.36
C PHE A 215 0.96 2.45 1.67
N GLY A 216 -0.04 3.01 2.31
CA GLY A 216 -0.85 4.09 1.74
C GLY A 216 -0.18 5.44 1.90
N ALA A 217 0.56 5.88 0.91
CA ALA A 217 1.43 7.06 0.96
C ALA A 217 0.71 8.42 1.14
N GLY A 218 -0.60 8.46 1.24
CA GLY A 218 -1.38 9.68 1.56
C GLY A 218 -1.79 9.79 3.04
N HIS A 219 -1.52 8.75 3.86
CA HIS A 219 -1.93 8.69 5.27
C HIS A 219 -1.03 7.77 6.11
N ALA A 220 0.25 7.70 5.74
CA ALA A 220 1.22 6.81 6.36
C ALA A 220 2.27 7.56 7.16
N PHE A 221 2.70 6.95 8.25
CA PHE A 221 3.82 7.37 9.09
C PHE A 221 4.93 6.33 9.01
N VAL A 222 6.19 6.78 8.93
CA VAL A 222 7.34 5.89 8.80
C VAL A 222 8.57 6.47 9.49
N LYS A 223 9.41 5.61 10.09
CA LYS A 223 10.74 6.02 10.55
C LYS A 223 11.62 6.34 9.35
N SER A 224 12.30 7.47 9.34
CA SER A 224 13.19 7.88 8.26
C SER A 224 14.30 6.86 8.00
N SER A 225 14.78 6.17 9.03
CA SER A 225 15.79 5.11 8.91
C SER A 225 15.34 3.94 8.05
N CYS A 226 14.01 3.71 7.93
CA CYS A 226 13.45 2.65 7.10
C CYS A 226 13.42 3.01 5.61
N LEU A 227 13.58 4.29 5.27
CA LEU A 227 13.49 4.80 3.89
C LEU A 227 14.78 4.69 3.10
N LYS A 228 15.89 4.31 3.76
CA LYS A 228 17.19 4.17 3.09
C LYS A 228 17.10 3.16 1.94
N ASP A 229 17.51 3.57 0.73
CA ASP A 229 17.49 2.77 -0.50
C ASP A 229 16.09 2.23 -0.86
N ILE A 230 15.03 2.94 -0.47
CA ILE A 230 13.66 2.67 -0.86
C ILE A 230 13.15 3.87 -1.64
N LYS A 231 12.45 3.62 -2.73
CA LYS A 231 11.83 4.66 -3.56
C LYS A 231 10.57 4.17 -4.24
N PHE A 232 9.68 5.07 -4.55
CA PHE A 232 8.52 4.77 -5.39
C PHE A 232 8.97 4.42 -6.80
N ASN A 233 8.55 3.27 -7.30
CA ASN A 233 8.87 2.85 -8.65
C ASN A 233 8.02 3.63 -9.67
N THR A 234 8.66 4.46 -10.48
CA THR A 234 8.01 5.34 -11.46
C THR A 234 7.30 4.58 -12.57
N SER A 235 7.53 3.28 -12.73
CA SER A 235 6.77 2.42 -13.65
C SER A 235 5.29 2.30 -13.27
N TYR A 236 4.91 2.67 -12.03
CA TYR A 236 3.52 2.74 -11.58
C TYR A 236 2.88 4.12 -11.79
N GLU A 237 3.61 5.11 -12.29
CA GLU A 237 3.05 6.45 -12.51
C GLU A 237 1.75 6.39 -13.30
N PHE A 238 0.76 7.14 -12.84
CA PHE A 238 -0.59 7.19 -13.38
C PHE A 238 -1.33 5.84 -13.44
N GLY A 239 -0.79 4.83 -12.74
CA GLY A 239 -1.36 3.50 -12.60
C GLY A 239 -1.86 3.25 -11.18
N PHE A 240 -1.86 1.97 -10.80
CA PHE A 240 -2.13 1.49 -9.45
C PHE A 240 -1.05 0.48 -9.08
N GLY A 241 -0.62 0.48 -7.83
CA GLY A 241 0.29 -0.51 -7.31
C GLY A 241 1.56 0.07 -6.70
N GLU A 242 1.78 1.39 -6.80
CA GLU A 242 2.90 2.11 -6.20
C GLU A 242 2.96 1.88 -4.68
N ASP A 243 1.83 1.99 -3.99
CA ASP A 243 1.69 1.77 -2.55
C ASP A 243 1.95 0.31 -2.15
N ASN A 244 1.51 -0.64 -2.98
CA ASN A 244 1.79 -2.06 -2.77
C ASN A 244 3.28 -2.36 -2.97
N ASP A 245 3.88 -1.78 -4.02
CA ASP A 245 5.29 -1.96 -4.34
C ASP A 245 6.19 -1.37 -3.25
N PHE A 246 5.91 -0.15 -2.82
CA PHE A 246 6.65 0.53 -1.75
C PHE A 246 6.54 -0.26 -0.43
N GLY A 247 5.33 -0.68 -0.06
CA GLY A 247 5.10 -1.53 1.11
C GLY A 247 5.83 -2.87 1.02
N MET A 248 5.98 -3.43 -0.18
CA MET A 248 6.72 -4.66 -0.38
C MET A 248 8.23 -4.46 -0.26
N GLN A 249 8.77 -3.32 -0.73
CA GLN A 249 10.16 -2.95 -0.52
C GLN A 249 10.50 -2.84 0.98
N LEU A 250 9.65 -2.15 1.77
CA LEU A 250 9.80 -2.08 3.24
C LEU A 250 9.86 -3.48 3.86
N ARG A 251 8.89 -4.33 3.55
CA ARG A 251 8.82 -5.70 4.11
C ARG A 251 9.99 -6.59 3.67
N ASN A 252 10.49 -6.44 2.45
CA ASN A 252 11.65 -7.19 1.97
C ASN A 252 12.94 -6.80 2.72
N LYS A 253 12.99 -5.59 3.29
CA LYS A 253 14.06 -5.15 4.19
C LYS A 253 13.82 -5.56 5.66
N GLY A 254 12.72 -6.23 5.97
CA GLY A 254 12.38 -6.71 7.30
C GLY A 254 11.58 -5.73 8.15
N TYR A 255 11.09 -4.63 7.58
CA TYR A 255 10.27 -3.65 8.28
C TYR A 255 8.78 -4.05 8.26
N ASP A 256 8.12 -3.85 9.39
CA ASP A 256 6.69 -4.13 9.51
C ASP A 256 5.85 -2.88 9.26
N ILE A 257 4.72 -3.08 8.59
CA ILE A 257 3.72 -2.05 8.36
C ILE A 257 2.48 -2.42 9.17
N HIS A 258 1.96 -1.48 9.96
CA HIS A 258 0.76 -1.67 10.77
C HIS A 258 -0.37 -0.76 10.30
N TYR A 259 -1.60 -1.19 10.51
CA TYR A 259 -2.80 -0.36 10.33
C TYR A 259 -3.41 -0.06 11.69
N ILE A 260 -3.68 1.22 11.94
CA ILE A 260 -4.24 1.75 13.18
C ILE A 260 -5.52 2.49 12.84
N SER A 261 -6.62 2.12 13.49
CA SER A 261 -7.93 2.71 13.25
C SER A 261 -8.40 3.70 14.31
N ASP A 262 -7.62 3.85 15.39
CA ASP A 262 -7.96 4.74 16.50
C ASP A 262 -7.82 6.22 16.12
N PHE A 263 -6.91 6.52 15.18
CA PHE A 263 -6.73 7.84 14.59
C PHE A 263 -7.31 7.85 13.18
N LYS A 264 -7.89 8.98 12.79
CA LYS A 264 -8.64 9.11 11.55
C LYS A 264 -8.18 10.32 10.77
N ILE A 265 -8.05 10.12 9.47
CA ILE A 265 -7.86 11.18 8.49
C ILE A 265 -9.07 11.17 7.58
N LEU A 266 -9.69 12.33 7.39
CA LEU A 266 -10.76 12.52 6.43
C LEU A 266 -10.16 12.88 5.08
N HIS A 267 -10.45 12.08 4.05
CA HIS A 267 -10.08 12.38 2.68
C HIS A 267 -11.18 13.20 2.01
N LEU A 268 -10.89 14.45 1.71
CA LEU A 268 -11.87 15.41 1.19
C LEU A 268 -12.27 15.12 -0.27
N LYS A 269 -11.45 14.36 -0.99
CA LYS A 269 -11.65 14.05 -2.41
C LYS A 269 -11.76 15.32 -3.27
N ALA A 270 -10.74 16.15 -3.24
CA ALA A 270 -10.72 17.37 -4.05
C ALA A 270 -11.24 17.13 -5.48
N PRO A 271 -12.13 17.93 -6.04
CA PRO A 271 -12.75 17.70 -7.36
C PRO A 271 -11.78 17.87 -8.53
N ILE A 272 -10.66 18.55 -8.31
CA ILE A 272 -9.61 18.86 -9.29
C ILE A 272 -8.27 18.29 -8.87
N GLY A 273 -7.32 18.19 -9.79
CA GLY A 273 -5.94 17.75 -9.55
C GLY A 273 -5.79 16.24 -9.39
N GLY A 274 -4.58 15.80 -9.06
CA GLY A 274 -4.24 14.40 -8.87
C GLY A 274 -4.50 13.53 -10.10
N PHE A 275 -4.99 12.30 -9.90
CA PHE A 275 -5.29 11.34 -10.98
C PHE A 275 -6.50 11.70 -11.87
N ARG A 276 -7.10 12.88 -11.72
CA ARG A 276 -8.25 13.28 -12.54
C ARG A 276 -7.86 13.68 -13.95
N VAL A 277 -6.63 14.14 -14.15
CA VAL A 277 -6.02 14.18 -15.48
C VAL A 277 -5.48 12.79 -15.76
N LYS A 278 -6.23 11.98 -16.50
CA LYS A 278 -5.81 10.62 -16.88
C LYS A 278 -4.88 10.70 -18.07
N PRO A 279 -3.56 10.56 -17.92
CA PRO A 279 -2.68 10.49 -19.07
C PRO A 279 -3.01 9.23 -19.87
N LYS A 280 -2.81 9.32 -21.19
CA LYS A 280 -2.98 8.18 -22.09
C LYS A 280 -1.93 7.12 -21.72
N ARG A 281 -2.39 5.96 -21.27
CA ARG A 281 -1.50 4.84 -20.94
C ARG A 281 -1.04 4.15 -22.22
N LEU A 282 0.13 3.53 -22.19
CA LEU A 282 0.70 2.80 -23.34
C LEU A 282 -0.23 1.72 -23.91
N TRP A 283 -1.09 1.16 -23.09
CA TRP A 283 -2.04 0.08 -23.45
C TRP A 283 -3.47 0.55 -23.66
N SER A 284 -3.72 1.87 -23.67
CA SER A 284 -5.09 2.41 -23.80
C SER A 284 -5.75 2.04 -25.12
N ASP A 285 -4.97 1.95 -26.21
CA ASP A 285 -5.47 1.67 -27.56
C ASP A 285 -5.46 0.16 -27.92
N ASP A 286 -5.17 -0.71 -26.94
CA ASP A 286 -5.20 -2.14 -27.18
C ASP A 286 -6.60 -2.64 -27.51
N VAL A 287 -6.74 -3.35 -28.62
CA VAL A 287 -7.99 -4.03 -29.00
C VAL A 287 -8.36 -5.10 -27.96
N ILE A 288 -7.35 -5.81 -27.45
CA ILE A 288 -7.52 -6.81 -26.40
C ILE A 288 -7.02 -6.20 -25.09
N GLN A 289 -7.95 -5.75 -24.26
CA GLN A 289 -7.64 -5.15 -22.98
C GLN A 289 -6.98 -6.15 -22.02
N SER A 290 -5.88 -5.73 -21.42
CA SER A 290 -5.09 -6.52 -20.46
C SER A 290 -5.91 -6.90 -19.22
N LYS A 291 -5.73 -8.11 -18.72
CA LYS A 291 -6.32 -8.57 -17.46
C LYS A 291 -5.39 -9.58 -16.76
N PRO A 292 -4.88 -9.23 -15.55
CA PRO A 292 -5.08 -8.00 -14.79
C PRO A 292 -4.53 -6.75 -15.51
N SER A 293 -4.61 -5.57 -14.89
CA SER A 293 -3.94 -4.39 -15.46
C SER A 293 -2.42 -4.63 -15.53
N PRO A 294 -1.71 -4.02 -16.48
CA PRO A 294 -0.26 -4.17 -16.60
C PRO A 294 0.50 -3.83 -15.32
N THR A 295 0.09 -2.81 -14.58
CA THR A 295 0.73 -2.43 -13.31
C THR A 295 0.52 -3.47 -12.21
N VAL A 296 -0.67 -4.08 -12.10
CA VAL A 296 -0.89 -5.21 -11.20
C VAL A 296 -0.02 -6.41 -11.60
N MET A 297 0.14 -6.67 -12.89
CA MET A 297 1.01 -7.74 -13.37
C MET A 297 2.49 -7.42 -13.09
N LEU A 298 2.91 -6.16 -13.23
CA LEU A 298 4.25 -5.71 -12.87
C LEU A 298 4.57 -6.04 -11.41
N PHE A 299 3.69 -5.64 -10.48
CA PHE A 299 3.84 -5.99 -9.08
C PHE A 299 4.02 -7.49 -8.87
N ARG A 300 3.23 -8.29 -9.57
CA ARG A 300 3.31 -9.74 -9.46
C ARG A 300 4.60 -10.34 -10.02
N ILE A 301 5.13 -9.77 -11.10
CA ILE A 301 6.42 -10.19 -11.67
C ILE A 301 7.57 -9.84 -10.72
N LEU A 302 7.50 -8.68 -10.07
CA LEU A 302 8.56 -8.18 -9.19
C LEU A 302 8.59 -8.90 -7.84
N HIS A 303 7.41 -9.21 -7.28
CA HIS A 303 7.30 -9.59 -5.86
C HIS A 303 6.66 -10.95 -5.57
N CYS A 304 6.14 -11.64 -6.58
CA CYS A 304 5.45 -12.91 -6.38
C CYS A 304 6.19 -14.08 -7.03
N SER A 305 6.18 -15.24 -6.37
CA SER A 305 6.74 -16.47 -6.93
C SER A 305 5.93 -16.97 -8.14
N LYS A 306 6.51 -17.91 -8.90
CA LYS A 306 5.81 -18.57 -10.03
C LYS A 306 4.52 -19.25 -9.59
N GLU A 307 4.55 -19.92 -8.43
CA GLU A 307 3.42 -20.63 -7.83
C GLU A 307 2.31 -19.65 -7.42
N GLN A 308 2.68 -18.54 -6.77
CA GLN A 308 1.73 -17.47 -6.44
C GLN A 308 1.09 -16.86 -7.69
N ASN A 309 1.86 -16.69 -8.77
CA ASN A 309 1.35 -16.17 -10.03
C ASN A 309 0.41 -17.16 -10.72
N SER A 310 0.73 -18.46 -10.68
CA SER A 310 -0.12 -19.52 -11.21
C SER A 310 -1.46 -19.60 -10.44
N SER A 311 -1.42 -19.60 -9.12
CA SER A 311 -2.60 -19.58 -8.27
C SER A 311 -3.46 -18.34 -8.47
N TYR A 312 -2.82 -17.17 -8.65
CA TYR A 312 -3.53 -15.94 -8.98
C TYR A 312 -4.21 -16.02 -10.36
N LYS A 313 -3.52 -16.56 -11.37
CA LYS A 313 -4.11 -16.76 -12.70
C LYS A 313 -5.37 -17.61 -12.64
N LEU A 314 -5.33 -18.72 -11.90
CA LEU A 314 -6.49 -19.59 -11.68
C LEU A 314 -7.62 -18.84 -10.95
N THR A 315 -7.28 -18.13 -9.87
CA THR A 315 -8.26 -17.34 -9.10
C THR A 315 -8.92 -16.26 -9.96
N LEU A 316 -8.12 -15.56 -10.76
CA LEU A 316 -8.61 -14.52 -11.68
C LEU A 316 -9.49 -15.12 -12.77
N PHE A 317 -9.13 -16.28 -13.31
CA PHE A 317 -9.90 -17.01 -14.30
C PHE A 317 -11.29 -17.35 -13.74
N ILE A 318 -11.36 -17.95 -12.56
CA ILE A 318 -12.62 -18.33 -11.91
C ILE A 318 -13.45 -17.10 -11.51
N LYS A 319 -12.80 -16.06 -10.96
CA LYS A 319 -13.50 -14.83 -10.53
C LYS A 319 -14.21 -14.10 -11.67
N ASN A 320 -13.72 -14.28 -12.90
CA ASN A 320 -14.28 -13.61 -14.07
C ASN A 320 -15.25 -14.51 -14.87
N PHE A 321 -15.65 -15.66 -14.31
CA PHE A 321 -16.71 -16.45 -14.92
C PHE A 321 -17.98 -15.63 -15.03
N ASP A 322 -18.49 -15.59 -16.24
CA ASP A 322 -19.76 -14.97 -16.58
C ASP A 322 -20.57 -15.90 -17.50
N LYS A 323 -21.70 -15.43 -17.98
CA LYS A 323 -22.55 -16.19 -18.89
C LYS A 323 -21.82 -16.63 -20.17
N SER A 324 -20.81 -15.91 -20.61
CA SER A 324 -20.05 -16.23 -21.82
C SER A 324 -19.24 -17.52 -21.70
N PHE A 325 -18.76 -17.85 -20.47
CA PHE A 325 -18.09 -19.11 -20.23
C PHE A 325 -19.01 -20.32 -20.49
N PHE A 326 -20.24 -20.24 -20.00
CA PHE A 326 -21.20 -21.36 -20.15
C PHE A 326 -21.68 -21.49 -21.59
N LEU A 327 -21.77 -20.41 -22.35
CA LEU A 327 -22.15 -20.43 -23.77
C LEU A 327 -21.04 -20.96 -24.67
N ASN A 328 -19.79 -20.57 -24.41
CA ASN A 328 -18.64 -21.02 -25.20
C ASN A 328 -17.35 -21.02 -24.36
N PRO A 329 -17.05 -22.12 -23.64
CA PRO A 329 -15.89 -22.21 -22.78
C PRO A 329 -14.55 -22.06 -23.52
N PHE A 330 -14.45 -22.54 -24.74
CA PHE A 330 -13.23 -22.45 -25.54
C PHE A 330 -12.94 -21.00 -25.92
N LYS A 331 -13.95 -20.25 -26.34
CA LYS A 331 -13.81 -18.80 -26.64
C LYS A 331 -13.41 -18.02 -25.39
N TYR A 332 -14.00 -18.32 -24.25
CA TYR A 332 -13.67 -17.70 -22.98
C TYR A 332 -12.21 -17.97 -22.57
N ILE A 333 -11.76 -19.22 -22.62
CA ILE A 333 -10.36 -19.60 -22.30
C ILE A 333 -9.38 -18.90 -23.25
N SER A 334 -9.68 -18.89 -24.54
CA SER A 334 -8.85 -18.21 -25.55
C SER A 334 -8.74 -16.71 -25.25
N LEU A 335 -9.87 -16.04 -25.00
CA LEU A 335 -9.90 -14.61 -24.67
C LEU A 335 -9.14 -14.30 -23.37
N PHE A 336 -9.36 -15.09 -22.31
CA PHE A 336 -8.67 -14.94 -21.05
C PHE A 336 -7.15 -15.08 -21.23
N THR A 337 -6.71 -16.06 -22.00
CA THR A 337 -5.29 -16.29 -22.30
C THR A 337 -4.68 -15.10 -23.05
N LYS A 338 -5.37 -14.57 -24.06
CA LYS A 338 -4.93 -13.37 -24.81
C LYS A 338 -4.80 -12.15 -23.86
N ARG A 339 -5.78 -11.92 -23.01
CA ARG A 339 -5.79 -10.83 -22.03
C ARG A 339 -4.65 -10.94 -21.01
N TRP A 340 -4.41 -12.16 -20.51
CA TRP A 340 -3.31 -12.46 -19.61
C TRP A 340 -1.94 -12.19 -20.25
N ASN A 341 -1.74 -12.69 -21.48
CA ASN A 341 -0.50 -12.51 -22.22
C ASN A 341 -0.26 -11.03 -22.56
N ARG A 342 -1.32 -10.27 -22.86
CA ARG A 342 -1.22 -8.83 -23.08
C ARG A 342 -0.79 -8.09 -21.81
N SER A 343 -1.30 -8.52 -20.66
CA SER A 343 -0.88 -7.99 -19.36
C SER A 343 0.61 -8.27 -19.08
N LEU A 344 1.08 -9.49 -19.34
CA LEU A 344 2.49 -9.86 -19.22
C LEU A 344 3.38 -9.03 -20.15
N TYR A 345 2.97 -8.85 -21.39
CA TYR A 345 3.71 -8.07 -22.40
C TYR A 345 3.97 -6.64 -21.90
N TRP A 346 2.92 -5.92 -21.49
CA TRP A 346 3.04 -4.56 -21.00
C TRP A 346 3.78 -4.46 -19.66
N ALA A 347 3.58 -5.43 -18.77
CA ALA A 347 4.31 -5.46 -17.52
C ALA A 347 5.82 -5.62 -17.71
N ASN A 348 6.25 -6.42 -18.69
CA ASN A 348 7.67 -6.55 -19.03
C ASN A 348 8.25 -5.26 -19.63
N ILE A 349 7.48 -4.53 -20.43
CA ILE A 349 7.90 -3.21 -20.94
C ILE A 349 8.06 -2.23 -19.77
N LEU A 350 7.09 -2.18 -18.85
CA LEU A 350 7.15 -1.33 -17.65
C LEU A 350 8.33 -1.68 -16.73
N LYS A 351 8.69 -2.96 -16.62
CA LYS A 351 9.82 -3.42 -15.81
C LYS A 351 11.16 -2.91 -16.33
N ASN A 352 11.29 -2.75 -17.63
CA ASN A 352 12.54 -2.37 -18.31
C ASN A 352 12.62 -0.85 -18.58
N LYS A 353 11.65 -0.08 -18.13
CA LYS A 353 11.59 1.38 -18.22
C LYS A 353 12.25 2.05 -17.00
#